data_38b952151c676ed8662323f4028d65cd
#
_entry.id   38b952151c676ed8662323f4028d65cd
#
_cell.length_a   1.000
_cell.length_b   1.000
_cell.length_c   1.000
_cell.angle_alpha   90.00
_cell.angle_beta   90.00
_cell.angle_gamma   90.00
#
_symmetry.space_group_name_H-M   'P 1'
#
loop_
_entity.id
_entity.type
_entity.pdbx_description
1 polymer ?
#
loop_
_entity_poly.entity_id
_entity_poly.type
_entity_poly.pdbx_seq_one_letter_code
_entity_poly.pdbx_strand_id
1 'polypeptide(L)'
;MRRIIIILILLVLVQFLLTGKTVPFQDLEKPRCMAVEGNRIYIADGAAVSIYSLTDFTLIKKFGKEGEGPQEFKRGITFVDAQTDDLFLISAGKVSYFTKDGTFKKELRTLSPDMKVKPLGDSFAGGRMVNENGTLYISIGIYDADLKRIKDLHKQEYEVQGGGKGTKIFAHILPFQVSGDFLFIAKGDDFVIDVLDKAGNKQYTITYDYKRLNVTDADKDKVMDFLKTDPETKPYLEMLKPIIFPDYFPAIQNYYAADGKVYVFTYKRTEGKSEYFIFDAKGKFLKQSMIPYAFMTPVDEYPAAIKNGILYQLIENEATEAWDLHINPIN
;
A
#
# COMPACT_ATOMS: atom_id res chain seq x y z
N MET A 1 -26.27 -36.49 22.36
CA MET A 1 -25.00 -35.97 22.91
C MET A 1 -23.90 -35.84 21.87
N ARG A 2 -23.49 -36.85 21.10
CA ARG A 2 -22.40 -36.74 20.09
C ARG A 2 -22.60 -35.60 19.03
N ARG A 3 -23.83 -35.41 18.53
CA ARG A 3 -24.13 -34.35 17.55
C ARG A 3 -24.05 -32.94 18.13
N ILE A 4 -24.40 -32.74 19.38
CA ILE A 4 -24.34 -31.45 20.08
C ILE A 4 -22.88 -31.06 20.35
N ILE A 5 -22.05 -32.07 20.71
CA ILE A 5 -20.60 -31.85 20.93
C ILE A 5 -19.89 -31.47 19.64
N ILE A 6 -20.24 -32.08 18.49
CA ILE A 6 -19.67 -31.74 17.17
C ILE A 6 -20.05 -30.32 16.76
N ILE A 7 -21.30 -29.90 17.00
CA ILE A 7 -21.76 -28.53 16.72
C ILE A 7 -21.06 -27.50 17.61
N LEU A 8 -20.86 -27.79 18.89
CA LEU A 8 -20.12 -26.95 19.81
C LEU A 8 -18.63 -26.83 19.42
N ILE A 9 -18.00 -27.92 19.02
CA ILE A 9 -16.60 -27.92 18.54
C ILE A 9 -16.47 -27.13 17.24
N LEU A 10 -17.42 -27.23 16.29
CA LEU A 10 -17.45 -26.45 15.08
C LEU A 10 -17.67 -24.95 15.37
N LEU A 11 -18.56 -24.61 16.31
CA LEU A 11 -18.79 -23.22 16.75
C LEU A 11 -17.55 -22.62 17.42
N VAL A 12 -16.83 -23.36 18.24
CA VAL A 12 -15.58 -22.90 18.86
C VAL A 12 -14.45 -22.78 17.84
N LEU A 13 -14.35 -23.70 16.87
CA LEU A 13 -13.40 -23.58 15.76
C LEU A 13 -13.69 -22.38 14.86
N VAL A 14 -14.96 -22.05 14.60
CA VAL A 14 -15.37 -20.86 13.84
C VAL A 14 -15.06 -19.58 14.61
N GLN A 15 -15.20 -19.57 15.94
CA GLN A 15 -14.81 -18.42 16.77
C GLN A 15 -13.29 -18.20 16.82
N PHE A 16 -12.48 -19.26 16.78
CA PHE A 16 -11.01 -19.15 16.70
C PHE A 16 -10.52 -18.57 15.35
N LEU A 17 -11.32 -18.72 14.29
CA LEU A 17 -11.05 -18.11 12.97
C LEU A 17 -11.44 -16.63 12.88
N LEU A 18 -12.15 -16.10 13.88
CA LEU A 18 -12.64 -14.71 13.90
C LEU A 18 -11.83 -13.76 14.79
N THR A 19 -10.87 -14.28 15.56
CA THR A 19 -9.98 -13.45 16.39
C THR A 19 -8.68 -13.17 15.63
N GLY A 20 -8.30 -11.91 15.54
CA GLY A 20 -7.00 -11.52 14.99
C GLY A 20 -5.85 -12.21 15.73
N LYS A 21 -4.80 -12.55 14.98
CA LYS A 21 -3.58 -13.18 15.50
C LYS A 21 -2.44 -12.17 15.41
N THR A 22 -1.57 -12.12 16.41
CA THR A 22 -0.33 -11.34 16.38
C THR A 22 0.86 -12.29 16.47
N VAL A 23 1.88 -12.04 15.64
CA VAL A 23 3.11 -12.83 15.55
C VAL A 23 4.31 -11.90 15.57
N PRO A 24 5.23 -11.99 16.55
CA PRO A 24 6.41 -11.14 16.60
C PRO A 24 7.46 -11.56 15.56
N PHE A 25 8.06 -10.57 14.89
CA PHE A 25 9.23 -10.70 14.03
C PHE A 25 10.39 -9.88 14.61
N GLN A 26 11.36 -10.57 15.20
CA GLN A 26 12.50 -9.93 15.89
C GLN A 26 13.65 -9.54 14.96
N ASP A 27 13.65 -10.07 13.72
CA ASP A 27 14.76 -9.90 12.77
C ASP A 27 14.52 -8.77 11.75
N LEU A 28 13.44 -7.99 11.91
CA LEU A 28 13.10 -6.85 11.06
C LEU A 28 13.57 -5.54 11.70
N GLU A 29 14.25 -4.70 10.90
CA GLU A 29 14.76 -3.41 11.36
C GLU A 29 13.94 -2.23 10.86
N LYS A 30 13.69 -2.18 9.54
CA LYS A 30 12.99 -1.07 8.86
C LYS A 30 12.08 -1.58 7.74
N PRO A 31 11.06 -2.39 8.04
CA PRO A 31 10.15 -2.89 7.02
C PRO A 31 9.35 -1.73 6.40
N ARG A 32 9.33 -1.65 5.07
CA ARG A 32 8.69 -0.56 4.32
C ARG A 32 7.48 -1.02 3.51
N CYS A 33 7.48 -2.25 3.03
CA CYS A 33 6.39 -2.82 2.27
C CYS A 33 6.41 -4.34 2.38
N MET A 34 5.26 -4.94 2.13
CA MET A 34 5.11 -6.39 2.18
C MET A 34 4.16 -6.90 1.10
N ALA A 35 4.33 -8.17 0.73
CA ALA A 35 3.41 -8.91 -0.10
C ALA A 35 3.16 -10.30 0.48
N VAL A 36 1.96 -10.84 0.26
CA VAL A 36 1.58 -12.19 0.65
C VAL A 36 1.11 -12.95 -0.57
N GLU A 37 1.75 -14.09 -0.86
CA GLU A 37 1.37 -14.95 -1.98
C GLU A 37 1.66 -16.41 -1.67
N GLY A 38 0.70 -17.29 -2.00
CA GLY A 38 0.76 -18.70 -1.65
C GLY A 38 0.94 -18.90 -0.14
N ASN A 39 1.98 -19.63 0.24
CA ASN A 39 2.33 -19.87 1.65
C ASN A 39 3.51 -19.00 2.14
N ARG A 40 3.67 -17.79 1.61
CA ARG A 40 4.81 -16.94 1.92
C ARG A 40 4.43 -15.50 2.17
N ILE A 41 5.20 -14.88 3.05
CA ILE A 41 5.22 -13.44 3.28
C ILE A 41 6.58 -12.92 2.80
N TYR A 42 6.58 -11.88 1.99
CA TYR A 42 7.75 -11.18 1.49
C TYR A 42 7.78 -9.81 2.14
N ILE A 43 8.81 -9.49 2.88
CA ILE A 43 8.94 -8.21 3.59
C ILE A 43 10.21 -7.52 3.08
N ALA A 44 10.04 -6.33 2.51
CA ALA A 44 11.16 -5.46 2.21
C ALA A 44 11.57 -4.69 3.48
N ASP A 45 12.76 -5.00 3.97
CA ASP A 45 13.36 -4.50 5.20
C ASP A 45 14.64 -3.74 4.84
N GLY A 46 14.53 -2.43 4.72
CA GLY A 46 15.61 -1.60 4.20
C GLY A 46 16.03 -2.01 2.80
N ALA A 47 17.27 -2.45 2.63
CA ALA A 47 17.84 -2.94 1.38
C ALA A 47 17.78 -4.48 1.24
N ALA A 48 17.07 -5.17 2.11
CA ALA A 48 16.93 -6.62 2.06
C ALA A 48 15.46 -7.03 1.88
N VAL A 49 15.25 -8.26 1.42
CA VAL A 49 13.94 -8.94 1.43
C VAL A 49 14.04 -10.15 2.33
N SER A 50 13.15 -10.22 3.32
CA SER A 50 12.95 -11.38 4.17
C SER A 50 11.73 -12.17 3.67
N ILE A 51 11.89 -13.47 3.43
CA ILE A 51 10.85 -14.39 3.04
C ILE A 51 10.52 -15.26 4.25
N TYR A 52 9.27 -15.21 4.71
CA TYR A 52 8.77 -16.03 5.81
C TYR A 52 7.72 -17.03 5.33
N SER A 53 7.66 -18.18 5.99
CA SER A 53 6.57 -19.13 5.87
C SER A 53 5.30 -18.55 6.49
N LEU A 54 4.16 -18.66 5.80
CA LEU A 54 2.85 -18.27 6.35
C LEU A 54 2.27 -19.32 7.29
N THR A 55 2.80 -20.56 7.31
CA THR A 55 2.32 -21.66 8.14
C THR A 55 2.79 -21.54 9.58
N ASP A 56 4.10 -21.31 9.76
CA ASP A 56 4.77 -21.31 11.06
C ASP A 56 5.54 -20.02 11.35
N PHE A 57 5.53 -19.07 10.40
CA PHE A 57 6.17 -17.75 10.48
C PHE A 57 7.70 -17.80 10.66
N THR A 58 8.33 -18.91 10.26
CA THR A 58 9.77 -19.05 10.27
C THR A 58 10.41 -18.35 9.07
N LEU A 59 11.58 -17.76 9.27
CA LEU A 59 12.38 -17.16 8.19
C LEU A 59 12.90 -18.27 7.27
N ILE A 60 12.50 -18.19 5.99
CA ILE A 60 12.96 -19.12 4.94
C ILE A 60 14.27 -18.61 4.35
N LYS A 61 14.34 -17.30 4.05
CA LYS A 61 15.50 -16.68 3.38
C LYS A 61 15.51 -15.17 3.58
N LYS A 62 16.71 -14.60 3.70
CA LYS A 62 16.94 -13.16 3.58
C LYS A 62 17.96 -12.92 2.46
N PHE A 63 17.72 -11.95 1.58
CA PHE A 63 18.60 -11.60 0.47
C PHE A 63 18.52 -10.11 0.15
N GLY A 64 19.49 -9.63 -0.64
CA GLY A 64 19.66 -8.20 -0.93
C GLY A 64 20.54 -7.51 0.08
N LYS A 65 21.14 -6.41 -0.32
CA LYS A 65 21.98 -5.52 0.49
C LYS A 65 22.03 -4.13 -0.13
N GLU A 66 22.48 -3.15 0.62
CA GLU A 66 22.70 -1.80 0.12
C GLU A 66 23.81 -1.75 -0.93
N GLY A 67 23.59 -0.99 -2.01
CA GLY A 67 24.53 -0.79 -3.09
C GLY A 67 23.87 -0.50 -4.44
N GLU A 68 24.68 -0.46 -5.50
CA GLU A 68 24.24 -0.12 -6.87
C GLU A 68 24.40 -1.29 -7.86
N GLY A 69 25.04 -2.38 -7.44
CA GLY A 69 25.26 -3.57 -8.27
C GLY A 69 23.99 -4.41 -8.45
N PRO A 70 24.12 -5.53 -9.20
CA PRO A 70 23.06 -6.53 -9.30
C PRO A 70 22.68 -7.05 -7.90
N GLN A 71 21.37 -7.16 -7.62
CA GLN A 71 20.83 -7.60 -6.32
C GLN A 71 21.16 -6.66 -5.14
N GLU A 72 21.68 -5.45 -5.42
CA GLU A 72 21.91 -4.41 -4.42
C GLU A 72 20.86 -3.31 -4.58
N PHE A 73 20.43 -2.69 -3.47
CA PHE A 73 19.31 -1.76 -3.45
C PHE A 73 19.71 -0.43 -2.78
N LYS A 74 20.04 0.56 -3.61
CA LYS A 74 20.32 1.91 -3.16
C LYS A 74 19.08 2.54 -2.50
N ARG A 75 19.24 3.12 -1.32
CA ARG A 75 18.15 3.74 -0.54
C ARG A 75 17.01 2.78 -0.16
N GLY A 76 17.26 1.47 -0.20
CA GLY A 76 16.28 0.46 0.17
C GLY A 76 15.27 0.12 -0.93
N ILE A 77 14.42 -0.85 -0.61
CA ILE A 77 13.34 -1.34 -1.46
C ILE A 77 12.07 -0.58 -1.09
N THR A 78 11.39 0.00 -2.09
CA THR A 78 10.20 0.83 -1.88
C THR A 78 8.90 0.12 -2.25
N PHE A 79 8.98 -1.02 -2.94
CA PHE A 79 7.82 -1.81 -3.33
C PHE A 79 8.21 -3.26 -3.53
N VAL A 80 7.33 -4.17 -3.10
CA VAL A 80 7.39 -5.60 -3.35
C VAL A 80 6.04 -6.09 -3.88
N ASP A 81 6.07 -6.89 -4.92
CA ASP A 81 4.90 -7.57 -5.49
C ASP A 81 5.21 -9.03 -5.76
N ALA A 82 4.27 -9.89 -5.41
CA ALA A 82 4.39 -11.33 -5.58
C ALA A 82 3.18 -11.94 -6.31
N GLN A 83 2.33 -11.12 -6.94
CA GLN A 83 1.12 -11.62 -7.61
C GLN A 83 1.41 -12.32 -8.94
N THR A 84 2.53 -11.97 -9.60
CA THR A 84 2.99 -12.66 -10.82
C THR A 84 3.81 -13.91 -10.48
N ASP A 85 4.26 -14.65 -11.48
CA ASP A 85 5.14 -15.83 -11.29
C ASP A 85 6.48 -15.46 -10.64
N ASP A 86 6.92 -14.23 -10.83
CA ASP A 86 8.15 -13.69 -10.25
C ASP A 86 7.86 -12.82 -9.00
N LEU A 87 8.87 -12.71 -8.15
CA LEU A 87 8.94 -11.68 -7.13
C LEU A 87 9.51 -10.41 -7.77
N PHE A 88 8.76 -9.33 -7.69
CA PHE A 88 9.03 -8.05 -8.32
C PHE A 88 9.37 -7.01 -7.24
N LEU A 89 10.54 -6.37 -7.36
CA LEU A 89 11.04 -5.40 -6.40
C LEU A 89 11.36 -4.08 -7.09
N ILE A 90 11.00 -2.96 -6.45
CA ILE A 90 11.39 -1.61 -6.87
C ILE A 90 12.33 -1.01 -5.84
N SER A 91 13.43 -0.47 -6.31
CA SER A 91 14.29 0.45 -5.56
C SER A 91 14.58 1.69 -6.41
N ALA A 92 15.27 2.68 -5.86
CA ALA A 92 15.54 3.92 -6.56
C ALA A 92 16.15 3.70 -7.96
N GLY A 93 15.37 3.94 -9.00
CA GLY A 93 15.81 3.89 -10.39
C GLY A 93 15.85 2.51 -11.03
N LYS A 94 15.41 1.44 -10.35
CA LYS A 94 15.40 0.09 -10.95
C LYS A 94 14.28 -0.81 -10.47
N VAL A 95 13.94 -1.75 -11.34
CA VAL A 95 13.04 -2.88 -11.10
C VAL A 95 13.85 -4.16 -11.18
N SER A 96 13.75 -5.00 -10.17
CA SER A 96 14.47 -6.27 -10.09
C SER A 96 13.51 -7.45 -10.00
N TYR A 97 13.79 -8.50 -10.74
CA TYR A 97 13.02 -9.73 -10.78
C TYR A 97 13.77 -10.86 -10.09
N PHE A 98 13.07 -11.58 -9.26
CA PHE A 98 13.55 -12.78 -8.58
C PHE A 98 12.53 -13.91 -8.73
N THR A 99 12.99 -15.15 -8.59
CA THR A 99 12.06 -16.24 -8.33
C THR A 99 11.38 -16.05 -6.96
N LYS A 100 10.30 -16.76 -6.70
CA LYS A 100 9.63 -16.76 -5.40
C LYS A 100 10.56 -17.22 -4.24
N ASP A 101 11.64 -17.93 -4.57
CA ASP A 101 12.67 -18.35 -3.61
C ASP A 101 13.80 -17.32 -3.47
N GLY A 102 13.67 -16.14 -4.05
CA GLY A 102 14.67 -15.08 -3.95
C GLY A 102 15.96 -15.36 -4.73
N THR A 103 15.86 -16.05 -5.89
CA THR A 103 16.96 -16.18 -6.84
C THR A 103 16.82 -15.10 -7.90
N PHE A 104 17.87 -14.32 -8.12
CA PHE A 104 17.89 -13.21 -9.08
C PHE A 104 17.66 -13.71 -10.51
N LYS A 105 16.86 -12.97 -11.30
CA LYS A 105 16.59 -13.25 -12.71
C LYS A 105 17.10 -12.14 -13.62
N LYS A 106 16.63 -10.94 -13.43
CA LYS A 106 16.99 -9.77 -14.26
C LYS A 106 16.65 -8.47 -13.54
N GLU A 107 17.17 -7.36 -14.04
CA GLU A 107 16.76 -6.02 -13.64
C GLU A 107 16.56 -5.10 -14.85
N LEU A 108 15.70 -4.10 -14.67
CA LEU A 108 15.42 -3.05 -15.64
C LEU A 108 15.65 -1.70 -14.96
N ARG A 109 16.13 -0.71 -15.69
CA ARG A 109 16.21 0.67 -15.20
C ARG A 109 14.89 1.39 -15.43
N THR A 110 14.40 2.11 -14.43
CA THR A 110 13.22 2.95 -14.58
C THR A 110 13.56 4.27 -15.28
N LEU A 111 12.53 4.93 -15.86
CA LEU A 111 12.69 6.21 -16.55
C LEU A 111 13.08 7.35 -15.60
N SER A 112 12.73 7.23 -14.32
CA SER A 112 13.10 8.19 -13.26
C SER A 112 13.17 7.46 -11.92
N PRO A 113 13.96 7.96 -10.95
CA PRO A 113 14.11 7.31 -9.64
C PRO A 113 12.80 7.23 -8.81
N ASP A 114 11.86 8.14 -9.05
CA ASP A 114 10.55 8.23 -8.39
C ASP A 114 9.47 7.38 -9.07
N MET A 115 9.77 6.77 -10.21
CA MET A 115 8.80 5.99 -10.97
C MET A 115 8.38 4.75 -10.19
N LYS A 116 7.07 4.64 -9.95
CA LYS A 116 6.43 3.45 -9.39
C LYS A 116 5.77 2.67 -10.52
N VAL A 117 6.05 1.38 -10.61
CA VAL A 117 5.45 0.49 -11.62
C VAL A 117 4.89 -0.76 -10.98
N LYS A 118 3.85 -1.33 -11.58
CA LYS A 118 3.26 -2.61 -11.19
C LYS A 118 3.03 -3.44 -12.44
N PRO A 119 3.31 -4.75 -12.41
CA PRO A 119 3.02 -5.64 -13.54
C PRO A 119 1.53 -5.58 -13.93
N LEU A 120 1.24 -5.54 -15.23
CA LEU A 120 -0.11 -5.50 -15.81
C LEU A 120 -0.14 -6.37 -17.07
N GLY A 121 -0.37 -7.68 -16.90
CA GLY A 121 -0.16 -8.67 -17.97
C GLY A 121 1.29 -8.66 -18.46
N ASP A 122 1.50 -8.53 -19.78
CA ASP A 122 2.82 -8.44 -20.40
C ASP A 122 3.42 -7.01 -20.40
N SER A 123 2.75 -6.07 -19.76
CA SER A 123 3.09 -4.66 -19.68
C SER A 123 3.15 -4.19 -18.22
N PHE A 124 3.27 -2.88 -18.00
CA PHE A 124 3.26 -2.27 -16.67
C PHE A 124 2.26 -1.12 -16.63
N ALA A 125 1.55 -0.99 -15.53
CA ALA A 125 1.01 0.29 -15.10
C ALA A 125 2.10 1.04 -14.33
N GLY A 126 2.25 2.35 -14.59
CA GLY A 126 3.28 3.14 -13.92
C GLY A 126 2.84 4.56 -13.63
N GLY A 127 3.31 5.08 -12.50
CA GLY A 127 3.17 6.47 -12.08
C GLY A 127 4.53 7.15 -11.98
N ARG A 128 4.63 8.38 -12.47
CA ARG A 128 5.85 9.21 -12.37
C ARG A 128 5.51 10.67 -12.19
N MET A 129 6.42 11.43 -11.61
CA MET A 129 6.34 12.87 -11.57
C MET A 129 6.79 13.49 -12.91
N VAL A 130 6.06 14.51 -13.36
CA VAL A 130 6.35 15.24 -14.60
C VAL A 130 6.29 16.72 -14.29
N ASN A 131 7.34 17.47 -14.64
CA ASN A 131 7.34 18.92 -14.53
C ASN A 131 6.95 19.53 -15.89
N GLU A 132 5.90 20.34 -15.90
CA GLU A 132 5.46 21.08 -17.07
C GLU A 132 5.35 22.57 -16.70
N ASN A 133 6.21 23.37 -17.26
CA ASN A 133 6.24 24.82 -17.03
C ASN A 133 6.29 25.23 -15.54
N GLY A 134 7.02 24.46 -14.71
CA GLY A 134 7.15 24.70 -13.28
C GLY A 134 6.03 24.12 -12.41
N THR A 135 5.03 23.50 -13.01
CA THR A 135 3.99 22.75 -12.29
C THR A 135 4.32 21.26 -12.30
N LEU A 136 4.29 20.66 -11.14
CA LEU A 136 4.51 19.21 -10.97
C LEU A 136 3.19 18.46 -11.13
N TYR A 137 3.23 17.38 -11.88
CA TYR A 137 2.09 16.48 -12.09
C TYR A 137 2.51 15.05 -11.74
N ILE A 138 1.56 14.24 -11.23
CA ILE A 138 1.65 12.79 -11.27
C ILE A 138 0.97 12.32 -12.55
N SER A 139 1.68 11.57 -13.39
CA SER A 139 1.14 10.97 -14.61
C SER A 139 1.13 9.46 -14.46
N ILE A 140 -0.05 8.85 -14.64
CA ILE A 140 -0.23 7.39 -14.68
C ILE A 140 -0.37 6.97 -16.15
N GLY A 141 0.33 5.91 -16.54
CA GLY A 141 0.32 5.39 -17.90
C GLY A 141 0.60 3.90 -17.96
N ILE A 142 0.52 3.38 -19.18
CA ILE A 142 0.92 2.01 -19.54
C ILE A 142 2.29 2.06 -20.19
N TYR A 143 3.13 1.11 -19.82
CA TYR A 143 4.51 0.96 -20.28
C TYR A 143 4.72 -0.47 -20.81
N ASP A 144 5.54 -0.65 -21.85
CA ASP A 144 5.91 -1.96 -22.36
C ASP A 144 6.87 -2.72 -21.41
N ALA A 145 7.30 -3.90 -21.84
CA ALA A 145 8.22 -4.76 -21.08
C ALA A 145 9.60 -4.12 -20.83
N ASP A 146 9.99 -3.11 -21.63
CA ASP A 146 11.23 -2.35 -21.48
C ASP A 146 11.02 -1.02 -20.72
N LEU A 147 9.85 -0.82 -20.12
CA LEU A 147 9.42 0.40 -19.44
C LEU A 147 9.33 1.63 -20.34
N LYS A 148 9.18 1.46 -21.66
CA LYS A 148 8.86 2.55 -22.57
C LYS A 148 7.38 2.86 -22.50
N ARG A 149 7.03 4.14 -22.48
CA ARG A 149 5.64 4.58 -22.38
C ARG A 149 4.86 4.26 -23.64
N ILE A 150 3.73 3.55 -23.48
CA ILE A 150 2.77 3.23 -24.53
C ILE A 150 1.62 4.25 -24.55
N LYS A 151 1.03 4.56 -23.36
CA LYS A 151 -0.21 5.34 -23.28
C LYS A 151 -0.27 6.11 -21.97
N ASP A 152 -0.71 7.37 -22.02
CA ASP A 152 -1.10 8.13 -20.84
C ASP A 152 -2.57 7.84 -20.51
N LEU A 153 -2.85 7.63 -19.22
CA LEU A 153 -4.19 7.28 -18.74
C LEU A 153 -4.78 8.39 -17.87
N HIS A 154 -3.98 8.95 -16.99
CA HIS A 154 -4.42 9.97 -16.06
C HIS A 154 -3.26 10.88 -15.68
N LYS A 155 -3.57 12.15 -15.49
CA LYS A 155 -2.64 13.17 -15.05
C LYS A 155 -3.31 14.09 -14.05
N GLN A 156 -2.66 14.30 -12.92
CA GLN A 156 -3.14 15.16 -11.84
C GLN A 156 -2.02 16.05 -11.36
N GLU A 157 -2.33 17.31 -11.05
CA GLU A 157 -1.38 18.20 -10.40
C GLU A 157 -0.95 17.64 -9.06
N TYR A 158 0.37 17.67 -8.79
CA TYR A 158 0.93 17.25 -7.52
C TYR A 158 0.81 18.41 -6.52
N GLU A 159 -0.17 18.33 -5.66
CA GLU A 159 -0.52 19.40 -4.72
C GLU A 159 0.44 19.52 -3.52
N VAL A 160 1.26 18.49 -3.27
CA VAL A 160 2.29 18.52 -2.22
C VAL A 160 3.53 19.23 -2.78
N GLN A 161 3.51 20.54 -2.79
CA GLN A 161 4.60 21.34 -3.35
C GLN A 161 5.33 22.07 -2.23
N GLY A 162 6.52 21.62 -1.87
CA GLY A 162 7.43 22.40 -1.03
C GLY A 162 7.96 23.64 -1.76
N GLY A 163 8.97 24.33 -1.20
CA GLY A 163 9.67 25.44 -1.89
C GLY A 163 8.88 26.75 -1.96
N GLY A 164 8.13 27.08 -0.91
CA GLY A 164 7.42 28.36 -0.77
C GLY A 164 6.00 28.38 -1.33
N LYS A 165 5.59 27.35 -2.07
CA LYS A 165 4.20 27.20 -2.52
C LYS A 165 3.29 26.58 -1.46
N GLY A 166 3.87 26.04 -0.38
CA GLY A 166 3.19 25.33 0.69
C GLY A 166 3.10 23.82 0.44
N THR A 167 2.78 23.13 1.51
CA THR A 167 2.57 21.67 1.49
C THR A 167 1.15 21.37 1.91
N LYS A 168 0.35 20.82 1.01
CA LYS A 168 -1.03 20.41 1.29
C LYS A 168 -1.00 19.04 1.99
N ILE A 169 -1.43 19.00 3.24
CA ILE A 169 -1.58 17.79 4.03
C ILE A 169 -2.91 17.11 3.66
N PHE A 170 -2.97 15.80 3.76
CA PHE A 170 -4.10 14.97 3.30
C PHE A 170 -4.48 15.20 1.83
N ALA A 171 -3.51 15.62 1.01
CA ALA A 171 -3.70 15.70 -0.42
C ALA A 171 -3.95 14.30 -0.99
N HIS A 172 -4.84 14.20 -1.97
CA HIS A 172 -5.04 12.97 -2.68
C HIS A 172 -3.81 12.69 -3.57
N ILE A 173 -2.91 11.85 -3.08
CA ILE A 173 -1.80 11.33 -3.87
C ILE A 173 -2.34 10.09 -4.57
N LEU A 174 -2.57 10.19 -5.87
CA LEU A 174 -3.13 9.13 -6.71
C LEU A 174 -2.54 7.75 -6.43
N PRO A 175 -3.14 6.90 -5.61
CA PRO A 175 -2.77 5.52 -5.57
C PRO A 175 -3.34 4.83 -6.80
N PHE A 176 -2.52 4.08 -7.51
CA PHE A 176 -3.02 3.10 -8.47
C PHE A 176 -2.71 1.70 -7.97
N GLN A 177 -3.62 0.77 -8.24
CA GLN A 177 -3.46 -0.62 -7.92
C GLN A 177 -3.61 -1.46 -9.19
N VAL A 178 -2.95 -2.62 -9.22
CA VAL A 178 -3.13 -3.62 -10.26
C VAL A 178 -3.56 -4.92 -9.60
N SER A 179 -4.54 -5.58 -10.19
CA SER A 179 -4.94 -6.92 -9.80
C SER A 179 -5.36 -7.69 -11.06
N GLY A 180 -4.61 -8.73 -11.39
CA GLY A 180 -4.76 -9.44 -12.66
C GLY A 180 -4.56 -8.50 -13.86
N ASP A 181 -5.50 -8.51 -14.80
CA ASP A 181 -5.48 -7.68 -16.01
C ASP A 181 -6.13 -6.29 -15.82
N PHE A 182 -6.41 -5.88 -14.60
CA PHE A 182 -7.10 -4.63 -14.31
C PHE A 182 -6.23 -3.63 -13.55
N LEU A 183 -6.34 -2.38 -13.99
CA LEU A 183 -5.75 -1.21 -13.36
C LEU A 183 -6.86 -0.38 -12.69
N PHE A 184 -6.66 -0.07 -11.43
CA PHE A 184 -7.55 0.73 -10.58
C PHE A 184 -6.88 2.07 -10.32
N ILE A 185 -7.60 3.19 -10.54
CA ILE A 185 -7.10 4.55 -10.32
C ILE A 185 -8.13 5.32 -9.50
N ALA A 186 -7.80 5.64 -8.25
CA ALA A 186 -8.63 6.54 -7.44
C ALA A 186 -8.49 7.98 -7.95
N LYS A 187 -9.58 8.77 -7.93
CA LYS A 187 -9.61 10.10 -8.53
C LYS A 187 -10.14 11.16 -7.58
N GLY A 188 -9.36 12.20 -7.44
CA GLY A 188 -9.76 13.38 -6.67
C GLY A 188 -10.10 13.07 -5.21
N ASP A 189 -10.87 13.95 -4.60
CA ASP A 189 -11.24 13.85 -3.19
C ASP A 189 -12.51 13.02 -2.93
N ASP A 190 -13.24 12.65 -3.98
CA ASP A 190 -14.49 11.90 -3.87
C ASP A 190 -14.24 10.39 -3.85
N PHE A 191 -15.28 9.62 -3.49
CA PHE A 191 -15.21 8.16 -3.49
C PHE A 191 -15.39 7.63 -4.92
N VAL A 192 -14.32 7.76 -5.73
CA VAL A 192 -14.31 7.39 -7.15
C VAL A 192 -13.05 6.60 -7.48
N ILE A 193 -13.22 5.38 -8.02
CA ILE A 193 -12.13 4.56 -8.55
C ILE A 193 -12.50 4.13 -9.97
N ASP A 194 -11.73 4.59 -10.96
CA ASP A 194 -11.86 4.09 -12.33
C ASP A 194 -11.14 2.74 -12.46
N VAL A 195 -11.78 1.80 -13.14
CA VAL A 195 -11.21 0.49 -13.43
C VAL A 195 -11.04 0.36 -14.94
N LEU A 196 -9.78 0.10 -15.33
CA LEU A 196 -9.34 -0.01 -16.72
C LEU A 196 -8.81 -1.42 -16.98
N ASP A 197 -8.92 -1.88 -18.22
CA ASP A 197 -8.25 -3.09 -18.68
C ASP A 197 -6.75 -2.85 -18.95
N LYS A 198 -6.02 -3.90 -19.29
CA LYS A 198 -4.59 -3.82 -19.60
C LYS A 198 -4.25 -2.99 -20.84
N ALA A 199 -5.22 -2.69 -21.70
CA ALA A 199 -5.06 -1.78 -22.83
C ALA A 199 -5.38 -0.32 -22.43
N GLY A 200 -5.77 -0.07 -21.17
CA GLY A 200 -6.14 1.23 -20.65
C GLY A 200 -7.51 1.71 -21.12
N ASN A 201 -8.43 0.81 -21.44
CA ASN A 201 -9.79 1.15 -21.74
C ASN A 201 -10.62 1.06 -20.46
N LYS A 202 -11.37 2.11 -20.17
CA LYS A 202 -12.23 2.14 -18.99
C LYS A 202 -13.33 1.09 -19.11
N GLN A 203 -13.44 0.24 -18.11
CA GLN A 203 -14.44 -0.81 -18.01
C GLN A 203 -15.66 -0.35 -17.19
N TYR A 204 -15.41 0.20 -16.01
CA TYR A 204 -16.42 0.74 -15.11
C TYR A 204 -15.80 1.71 -14.10
N THR A 205 -16.65 2.31 -13.27
CA THR A 205 -16.22 3.15 -12.15
C THR A 205 -16.87 2.63 -10.87
N ILE A 206 -16.10 2.50 -9.81
CA ILE A 206 -16.59 2.28 -8.45
C ILE A 206 -16.87 3.65 -7.87
N THR A 207 -18.10 3.88 -7.43
CA THR A 207 -18.54 5.09 -6.73
C THR A 207 -19.36 4.72 -5.51
N TYR A 208 -19.28 5.57 -4.49
CA TYR A 208 -20.11 5.45 -3.31
C TYR A 208 -20.50 6.84 -2.83
N ASP A 209 -21.74 7.03 -2.40
CA ASP A 209 -22.20 8.28 -1.79
C ASP A 209 -21.69 8.38 -0.37
N TYR A 210 -20.43 8.85 -0.25
CA TYR A 210 -19.71 8.96 1.00
C TYR A 210 -19.65 10.40 1.49
N LYS A 211 -20.21 10.65 2.66
CA LYS A 211 -20.08 11.95 3.31
C LYS A 211 -18.68 12.12 3.87
N ARG A 212 -17.87 12.95 3.24
CA ARG A 212 -16.49 13.26 3.70
C ARG A 212 -16.48 13.80 5.13
N LEU A 213 -15.46 13.44 5.90
CA LEU A 213 -15.26 13.90 7.26
C LEU A 213 -14.55 15.25 7.27
N ASN A 214 -14.92 16.14 8.18
CA ASN A 214 -14.19 17.38 8.40
C ASN A 214 -12.82 17.10 8.99
N VAL A 215 -11.82 17.84 8.54
CA VAL A 215 -10.51 17.90 9.22
C VAL A 215 -10.66 18.80 10.44
N THR A 216 -10.54 18.20 11.61
CA THR A 216 -10.69 18.92 12.89
C THR A 216 -9.38 19.60 13.31
N ASP A 217 -9.45 20.54 14.26
CA ASP A 217 -8.24 21.14 14.80
C ASP A 217 -7.37 20.10 15.53
N ALA A 218 -7.98 19.10 16.17
CA ALA A 218 -7.24 17.99 16.76
C ALA A 218 -6.47 17.15 15.73
N ASP A 219 -6.98 17.00 14.51
CA ASP A 219 -6.26 16.32 13.42
C ASP A 219 -5.08 17.17 12.94
N LYS A 220 -5.27 18.49 12.81
CA LYS A 220 -4.21 19.44 12.44
C LYS A 220 -3.10 19.46 13.48
N ASP A 221 -3.47 19.51 14.77
CA ASP A 221 -2.52 19.52 15.89
C ASP A 221 -1.66 18.24 15.89
N LYS A 222 -2.26 17.06 15.70
CA LYS A 222 -1.51 15.79 15.62
C LYS A 222 -0.47 15.81 14.49
N VAL A 223 -0.83 16.32 13.32
CA VAL A 223 0.10 16.43 12.19
C VAL A 223 1.20 17.44 12.51
N MET A 224 0.85 18.59 13.05
CA MET A 224 1.83 19.63 13.39
C MET A 224 2.78 19.19 14.48
N ASP A 225 2.31 18.43 15.48
CA ASP A 225 3.16 17.87 16.52
C ASP A 225 4.12 16.82 15.94
N PHE A 226 3.62 15.92 15.09
CA PHE A 226 4.46 14.99 14.35
C PHE A 226 5.56 15.71 13.55
N LEU A 227 5.21 16.67 12.69
CA LEU A 227 6.17 17.42 11.87
C LEU A 227 7.24 18.17 12.71
N LYS A 228 6.91 18.59 13.94
CA LYS A 228 7.83 19.29 14.86
C LYS A 228 8.71 18.36 15.66
N THR A 229 8.27 17.12 15.93
CA THR A 229 8.92 16.22 16.88
C THR A 229 9.65 15.07 16.21
N ASP A 230 9.14 14.59 15.08
CA ASP A 230 9.74 13.46 14.36
C ASP A 230 11.15 13.79 13.83
N PRO A 231 12.18 12.98 14.14
CA PRO A 231 13.56 13.27 13.78
C PRO A 231 13.83 13.31 12.27
N GLU A 232 13.04 12.58 11.46
CA GLU A 232 13.21 12.51 10.01
C GLU A 232 12.54 13.69 9.29
N THR A 233 11.41 14.18 9.79
CA THR A 233 10.64 15.26 9.14
C THR A 233 10.96 16.65 9.67
N LYS A 234 11.27 16.77 10.97
CA LYS A 234 11.60 18.04 11.63
C LYS A 234 12.63 18.90 10.90
N PRO A 235 13.76 18.35 10.37
CA PRO A 235 14.76 19.15 9.65
C PRO A 235 14.22 19.84 8.39
N TYR A 236 13.13 19.30 7.82
CA TYR A 236 12.53 19.80 6.58
C TYR A 236 11.30 20.69 6.82
N LEU A 237 10.86 20.89 8.06
CA LEU A 237 9.62 21.63 8.38
C LEU A 237 9.57 23.03 7.76
N GLU A 238 10.69 23.77 7.79
CA GLU A 238 10.71 25.13 7.20
C GLU A 238 10.56 25.09 5.66
N MET A 239 11.07 24.05 5.00
CA MET A 239 10.92 23.87 3.56
C MET A 239 9.48 23.48 3.17
N LEU A 240 8.75 22.81 4.08
CA LEU A 240 7.38 22.38 3.85
C LEU A 240 6.36 23.54 4.00
N LYS A 241 6.73 24.64 4.65
CA LYS A 241 5.81 25.76 4.92
C LYS A 241 5.44 26.57 3.67
N PRO A 242 4.23 27.15 3.60
CA PRO A 242 3.16 27.01 4.59
C PRO A 242 2.53 25.61 4.56
N ILE A 243 2.13 25.12 5.74
CA ILE A 243 1.36 23.87 5.85
C ILE A 243 -0.12 24.20 5.62
N ILE A 244 -0.73 23.53 4.64
CA ILE A 244 -2.10 23.78 4.20
C ILE A 244 -2.94 22.55 4.49
N PHE A 245 -4.01 22.72 5.28
CA PHE A 245 -4.99 21.68 5.57
C PHE A 245 -6.28 21.91 4.77
N PRO A 246 -6.87 20.88 4.16
CA PRO A 246 -8.19 20.98 3.55
C PRO A 246 -9.29 21.02 4.64
N ASP A 247 -10.49 21.49 4.29
CA ASP A 247 -11.64 21.48 5.19
C ASP A 247 -12.15 20.06 5.47
N TYR A 248 -11.98 19.15 4.47
CA TYR A 248 -12.45 17.77 4.53
C TYR A 248 -11.34 16.81 4.13
N PHE A 249 -11.28 15.65 4.79
CA PHE A 249 -10.46 14.55 4.31
C PHE A 249 -10.95 14.09 2.93
N PRO A 250 -10.06 13.61 2.05
CA PRO A 250 -10.48 12.81 0.89
C PRO A 250 -11.35 11.63 1.33
N ALA A 251 -12.31 11.23 0.50
CA ALA A 251 -13.21 10.11 0.80
C ALA A 251 -12.46 8.77 0.91
N ILE A 252 -11.40 8.61 0.11
CA ILE A 252 -10.54 7.43 0.08
C ILE A 252 -9.20 7.78 0.72
N GLN A 253 -8.85 7.08 1.79
CA GLN A 253 -7.52 7.17 2.39
C GLN A 253 -6.54 6.24 1.67
N ASN A 254 -6.91 4.97 1.55
CA ASN A 254 -6.15 3.96 0.80
C ASN A 254 -7.09 2.88 0.27
N TYR A 255 -6.61 2.05 -0.67
CA TYR A 255 -7.37 0.89 -1.13
C TYR A 255 -6.45 -0.23 -1.63
N TYR A 256 -6.96 -1.45 -1.61
CA TYR A 256 -6.32 -2.66 -2.09
C TYR A 256 -7.23 -3.37 -3.09
N ALA A 257 -6.68 -3.77 -4.24
CA ALA A 257 -7.34 -4.64 -5.19
C ALA A 257 -6.74 -6.04 -5.04
N ALA A 258 -7.48 -6.95 -4.44
CA ALA A 258 -7.03 -8.31 -4.12
C ALA A 258 -8.20 -9.30 -4.15
N ASP A 259 -7.94 -10.54 -4.49
CA ASP A 259 -8.91 -11.66 -4.44
C ASP A 259 -10.22 -11.38 -5.19
N GLY A 260 -10.15 -10.63 -6.33
CA GLY A 260 -11.33 -10.23 -7.09
C GLY A 260 -12.24 -9.23 -6.39
N LYS A 261 -11.72 -8.52 -5.40
CA LYS A 261 -12.43 -7.49 -4.63
C LYS A 261 -11.60 -6.21 -4.55
N VAL A 262 -12.26 -5.11 -4.22
CA VAL A 262 -11.63 -3.83 -3.88
C VAL A 262 -12.00 -3.48 -2.45
N TYR A 263 -10.98 -3.34 -1.60
CA TYR A 263 -11.10 -2.96 -0.20
C TYR A 263 -10.69 -1.50 -0.08
N VAL A 264 -11.60 -0.63 0.31
CA VAL A 264 -11.38 0.82 0.37
C VAL A 264 -11.42 1.28 1.81
N PHE A 265 -10.34 1.88 2.30
CA PHE A 265 -10.23 2.45 3.65
C PHE A 265 -10.52 3.94 3.61
N THR A 266 -11.22 4.44 4.64
CA THR A 266 -11.52 5.86 4.82
C THR A 266 -10.78 6.43 6.03
N TYR A 267 -10.85 7.74 6.23
CA TYR A 267 -10.28 8.39 7.42
C TYR A 267 -11.11 8.18 8.70
N LYS A 268 -12.27 7.51 8.62
CA LYS A 268 -13.11 7.28 9.80
C LYS A 268 -12.52 6.19 10.68
N ARG A 269 -12.25 6.57 11.93
CA ARG A 269 -11.64 5.71 12.95
C ARG A 269 -12.45 5.75 14.22
N THR A 270 -12.59 4.61 14.89
CA THR A 270 -13.26 4.48 16.17
C THR A 270 -12.59 3.36 16.97
N GLU A 271 -12.14 3.65 18.19
CA GLU A 271 -11.58 2.65 19.12
C GLU A 271 -10.45 1.79 18.52
N GLY A 272 -9.49 2.41 17.81
CA GLY A 272 -8.36 1.73 17.19
C GLY A 272 -8.71 0.92 15.94
N LYS A 273 -9.93 1.08 15.41
CA LYS A 273 -10.39 0.45 14.18
C LYS A 273 -10.61 1.50 13.10
N SER A 274 -10.32 1.14 11.84
CA SER A 274 -10.57 1.94 10.65
C SER A 274 -11.77 1.40 9.89
N GLU A 275 -12.57 2.32 9.33
CA GLU A 275 -13.68 1.98 8.47
C GLU A 275 -13.17 1.51 7.10
N TYR A 276 -13.78 0.45 6.58
CA TYR A 276 -13.50 -0.02 5.24
C TYR A 276 -14.77 -0.47 4.52
N PHE A 277 -14.69 -0.42 3.19
CA PHE A 277 -15.73 -0.85 2.25
C PHE A 277 -15.18 -1.98 1.38
N ILE A 278 -16.04 -2.92 1.02
CA ILE A 278 -15.70 -3.98 0.06
C ILE A 278 -16.61 -3.85 -1.17
N PHE A 279 -16.00 -3.90 -2.34
CA PHE A 279 -16.67 -4.02 -3.62
C PHE A 279 -16.24 -5.29 -4.33
N ASP A 280 -17.12 -5.90 -5.13
CA ASP A 280 -16.74 -7.04 -5.99
C ASP A 280 -15.97 -6.59 -7.24
N ALA A 281 -15.53 -7.56 -8.04
CA ALA A 281 -14.79 -7.32 -9.29
C ALA A 281 -15.60 -6.58 -10.37
N LYS A 282 -16.89 -6.28 -10.15
CA LYS A 282 -17.76 -5.50 -11.05
C LYS A 282 -18.10 -4.12 -10.46
N GLY A 283 -17.51 -3.79 -9.31
CA GLY A 283 -17.74 -2.52 -8.61
C GLY A 283 -19.02 -2.47 -7.79
N LYS A 284 -19.69 -3.61 -7.57
CA LYS A 284 -20.88 -3.66 -6.72
C LYS A 284 -20.46 -3.62 -5.25
N PHE A 285 -21.06 -2.72 -4.47
CA PHE A 285 -20.90 -2.66 -3.02
C PHE A 285 -21.34 -3.98 -2.36
N LEU A 286 -20.50 -4.53 -1.50
CA LEU A 286 -20.75 -5.76 -0.75
C LEU A 286 -20.92 -5.52 0.74
N LYS A 287 -20.03 -4.72 1.35
CA LYS A 287 -19.97 -4.56 2.80
C LYS A 287 -19.29 -3.26 3.21
N GLN A 288 -19.72 -2.72 4.35
CA GLN A 288 -19.04 -1.70 5.13
C GLN A 288 -18.83 -2.23 6.54
N SER A 289 -17.65 -2.05 7.12
CA SER A 289 -17.33 -2.54 8.48
C SER A 289 -16.14 -1.78 9.07
N MET A 290 -15.74 -2.18 10.27
CA MET A 290 -14.57 -1.66 10.98
C MET A 290 -13.58 -2.79 11.24
N ILE A 291 -12.26 -2.51 11.10
CA ILE A 291 -11.20 -3.50 11.33
C ILE A 291 -10.04 -2.83 12.08
N PRO A 292 -9.32 -3.54 12.98
CA PRO A 292 -8.06 -3.06 13.50
C PRO A 292 -7.11 -2.75 12.34
N TYR A 293 -6.71 -1.49 12.21
CA TYR A 293 -5.80 -1.01 11.17
C TYR A 293 -5.04 0.20 11.73
N ALA A 294 -3.74 0.05 11.87
CA ALA A 294 -2.88 1.04 12.50
C ALA A 294 -2.18 1.92 11.45
N PHE A 295 -1.74 3.08 11.91
CA PHE A 295 -0.99 4.05 11.12
C PHE A 295 0.32 4.34 11.83
N MET A 296 1.40 4.38 11.09
CA MET A 296 2.75 4.68 11.58
C MET A 296 2.86 6.17 11.96
N THR A 297 2.29 7.03 11.13
CA THR A 297 2.23 8.48 11.35
C THR A 297 0.80 8.98 11.09
N PRO A 298 0.46 10.24 11.36
CA PRO A 298 -0.85 10.79 11.00
C PRO A 298 -1.20 10.68 9.51
N VAL A 299 -0.20 10.55 8.64
CA VAL A 299 -0.36 10.52 7.19
C VAL A 299 0.08 9.22 6.52
N ASP A 300 0.88 8.38 7.19
CA ASP A 300 1.45 7.16 6.63
C ASP A 300 0.93 5.91 7.33
N GLU A 301 0.80 4.85 6.57
CA GLU A 301 0.36 3.53 7.03
C GLU A 301 1.56 2.64 7.34
N TYR A 302 1.35 1.72 8.27
CA TYR A 302 2.23 0.57 8.43
C TYR A 302 2.15 -0.36 7.20
N PRO A 303 3.24 -1.08 6.85
CA PRO A 303 3.23 -2.04 5.75
C PRO A 303 2.07 -3.03 5.88
N ALA A 304 1.25 -3.15 4.84
CA ALA A 304 0.09 -4.03 4.84
C ALA A 304 -0.11 -4.74 3.50
N ALA A 305 -0.78 -5.89 3.55
CA ALA A 305 -1.22 -6.65 2.39
C ALA A 305 -2.57 -7.33 2.68
N ILE A 306 -3.37 -7.52 1.64
CA ILE A 306 -4.61 -8.31 1.72
C ILE A 306 -4.47 -9.51 0.80
N LYS A 307 -4.75 -10.70 1.35
CA LYS A 307 -4.77 -11.96 0.59
C LYS A 307 -5.76 -12.95 1.22
N ASN A 308 -6.56 -13.59 0.38
CA ASN A 308 -7.56 -14.60 0.78
C ASN A 308 -8.53 -14.10 1.87
N GLY A 309 -8.94 -12.81 1.77
CA GLY A 309 -9.83 -12.18 2.75
C GLY A 309 -9.20 -12.00 4.14
N ILE A 310 -7.88 -11.91 4.21
CA ILE A 310 -7.12 -11.63 5.42
C ILE A 310 -6.27 -10.38 5.19
N LEU A 311 -6.35 -9.46 6.13
CA LEU A 311 -5.47 -8.30 6.24
C LEU A 311 -4.27 -8.67 7.09
N TYR A 312 -3.08 -8.51 6.54
CA TYR A 312 -1.78 -8.63 7.20
C TYR A 312 -1.22 -7.23 7.35
N GLN A 313 -0.79 -6.87 8.54
CA GLN A 313 -0.18 -5.56 8.80
C GLN A 313 1.00 -5.72 9.76
N LEU A 314 2.16 -5.19 9.40
CA LEU A 314 3.32 -5.09 10.30
C LEU A 314 3.19 -3.81 11.11
N ILE A 315 3.23 -3.93 12.43
CA ILE A 315 3.13 -2.80 13.37
C ILE A 315 4.33 -2.85 14.30
N GLU A 316 4.98 -1.73 14.49
CA GLU A 316 6.07 -1.59 15.44
C GLU A 316 5.55 -1.74 16.88
N ASN A 317 6.20 -2.58 17.66
CA ASN A 317 5.91 -2.76 19.08
C ASN A 317 6.95 -1.99 19.90
N GLU A 318 6.59 -0.77 20.30
CA GLU A 318 7.48 0.12 21.05
C GLU A 318 8.01 -0.50 22.36
N ALA A 319 7.26 -1.42 22.98
CA ALA A 319 7.66 -2.05 24.23
C ALA A 319 8.80 -3.09 24.07
N THR A 320 8.91 -3.69 22.89
CA THR A 320 9.89 -4.73 22.59
C THR A 320 10.91 -4.31 21.54
N GLU A 321 10.74 -3.13 20.94
CA GLU A 321 11.54 -2.63 19.82
C GLU A 321 11.58 -3.62 18.63
N ALA A 322 10.48 -4.37 18.45
CA ALA A 322 10.31 -5.40 17.44
C ALA A 322 9.08 -5.11 16.56
N TRP A 323 8.91 -5.89 15.52
CA TRP A 323 7.77 -5.77 14.63
C TRP A 323 6.79 -6.92 14.85
N ASP A 324 5.53 -6.59 15.02
CA ASP A 324 4.44 -7.56 15.17
C ASP A 324 3.64 -7.66 13.87
N LEU A 325 3.47 -8.88 13.33
CA LEU A 325 2.54 -9.14 12.25
C LEU A 325 1.14 -9.36 12.81
N HIS A 326 0.25 -8.43 12.55
CA HIS A 326 -1.17 -8.51 12.86
C HIS A 326 -1.92 -9.15 11.69
N ILE A 327 -2.70 -10.18 11.97
CA ILE A 327 -3.43 -11.00 11.00
C ILE A 327 -4.90 -10.90 11.34
N ASN A 328 -5.69 -10.19 10.52
CA ASN A 328 -7.10 -9.93 10.79
C ASN A 328 -7.98 -10.37 9.61
N PRO A 329 -9.02 -11.18 9.80
CA PRO A 329 -10.01 -11.45 8.77
C PRO A 329 -10.72 -10.17 8.31
N ILE A 330 -10.82 -9.96 6.99
CA ILE A 330 -11.42 -8.75 6.38
C ILE A 330 -12.61 -9.09 5.45
N ASN A 331 -13.33 -10.14 5.74
CA ASN A 331 -14.47 -10.60 4.91
C ASN A 331 -15.79 -9.95 5.28
#